data_f0fd8fe340cf8745dfa0068589bc339b
#
_entry.id   f0fd8fe340cf8745dfa0068589bc339b
#
_cell.length_a   1.000
_cell.length_b   1.000
_cell.length_c   1.000
_cell.angle_alpha   90.00
_cell.angle_beta   90.00
_cell.angle_gamma   90.00
#
_symmetry.space_group_name_H-M   'P 1'
#
loop_
_entity.id
_entity.type
_entity.pdbx_description
1 polymer ?
#
loop_
_entity_poly.entity_id
_entity_poly.type
_entity_poly.pdbx_seq_one_letter_code
_entity_poly.pdbx_strand_id
1 'polypeptide(L)'
;KGSRNQVYGWQGTVPRLANRFRNNTSERIFFASWESYFLIAEASVRGWNTPMGGQAAYEAGVGESFEYWGVSQYLGAYLASDDYNRAGTSVSWTHVVEPPASVTMDYVDGYTNATGTVSFSYPDNTIYEGGAVKNDLLTKVITQKFIAQAPWLPLETWSDHRRLGLPFFENPAVENPLPNLPALTSGNYMTSSVAFFPQRLKYPSSLENNVPVGYQQAVELLGGEESVFTPLWWAQQQ
;
A
#
# COMPACT_ATOMS: atom_id res chain seq x y z
N LYS A 1 -9.07 -2.23 19.76
CA LYS A 1 -9.73 -1.35 18.77
C LYS A 1 -11.02 -0.82 19.41
N GLY A 2 -11.06 0.49 19.73
CA GLY A 2 -12.29 1.13 20.21
C GLY A 2 -13.34 1.21 19.11
N SER A 3 -14.62 1.13 19.47
CA SER A 3 -15.69 1.41 18.53
C SER A 3 -15.59 2.88 18.06
N ARG A 4 -16.19 3.19 16.91
CA ARG A 4 -16.24 4.56 16.36
C ARG A 4 -16.70 5.59 17.42
N ASN A 5 -17.67 5.23 18.24
CA ASN A 5 -18.19 6.09 19.31
C ASN A 5 -17.18 6.32 20.44
N GLN A 6 -16.34 5.34 20.74
CA GLN A 6 -15.30 5.49 21.75
C GLN A 6 -14.19 6.43 21.29
N VAL A 7 -13.84 6.40 20.00
CA VAL A 7 -12.87 7.34 19.43
C VAL A 7 -13.35 8.79 19.58
N TYR A 8 -14.62 9.07 19.42
CA TYR A 8 -15.17 10.41 19.63
C TYR A 8 -15.07 10.88 21.09
N GLY A 9 -15.28 9.99 22.04
CA GLY A 9 -15.12 10.32 23.48
C GLY A 9 -13.67 10.58 23.89
N TRP A 10 -12.69 10.22 23.06
CA TRP A 10 -11.27 10.29 23.36
C TRP A 10 -10.52 11.33 22.54
N GLN A 11 -11.20 12.35 22.05
CA GLN A 11 -10.63 13.38 21.17
C GLN A 11 -9.34 14.03 21.70
N GLY A 12 -9.16 14.14 23.00
CA GLY A 12 -7.95 14.70 23.60
C GLY A 12 -6.76 13.74 23.65
N THR A 13 -6.98 12.45 23.48
CA THR A 13 -5.96 11.40 23.64
C THR A 13 -5.53 10.75 22.31
N VAL A 14 -6.25 11.03 21.21
CA VAL A 14 -5.90 10.50 19.91
C VAL A 14 -4.62 11.17 19.41
N PRO A 15 -3.59 10.41 19.05
CA PRO A 15 -2.37 10.97 18.47
C PRO A 15 -2.68 11.86 17.27
N ARG A 16 -2.02 13.00 17.20
CA ARG A 16 -2.17 13.98 16.12
C ARG A 16 -0.81 14.25 15.50
N LEU A 17 -0.83 14.66 14.25
CA LEU A 17 0.35 15.17 13.59
C LEU A 17 0.91 16.34 14.39
N ALA A 18 2.23 16.41 14.58
CA ALA A 18 2.88 17.48 15.31
C ALA A 18 2.56 18.87 14.73
N ASN A 19 2.52 19.89 15.57
CA ASN A 19 2.13 21.25 15.17
C ASN A 19 2.95 21.78 14.00
N ARG A 20 4.25 21.46 13.95
CA ARG A 20 5.15 21.86 12.84
C ARG A 20 4.65 21.44 11.46
N PHE A 21 3.84 20.38 11.36
CA PHE A 21 3.27 19.88 10.12
C PHE A 21 1.85 20.37 9.83
N ARG A 22 1.21 21.06 10.81
CA ARG A 22 -0.20 21.47 10.72
C ARG A 22 -0.41 22.95 10.61
N ASN A 23 0.62 23.77 10.78
CA ASN A 23 0.53 25.22 10.71
C ASN A 23 0.25 25.68 9.27
N ASN A 24 -0.36 26.86 9.14
CA ASN A 24 -0.62 27.46 7.82
C ASN A 24 0.66 27.77 7.04
N THR A 25 1.78 27.93 7.73
CA THR A 25 3.12 28.18 7.17
C THR A 25 3.91 26.89 6.93
N SER A 26 3.34 25.72 7.29
CA SER A 26 4.02 24.45 7.06
C SER A 26 4.12 24.14 5.56
N GLU A 27 5.26 23.64 5.16
CA GLU A 27 5.47 23.16 3.79
C GLU A 27 4.44 22.07 3.43
N ARG A 28 4.07 22.05 2.16
CA ARG A 28 3.20 21.02 1.60
C ARG A 28 3.97 20.27 0.53
N ILE A 29 4.13 18.97 0.75
CA ILE A 29 4.79 18.09 -0.18
C ILE A 29 3.80 17.74 -1.28
N PHE A 30 4.14 18.04 -2.52
CA PHE A 30 3.45 17.56 -3.71
C PHE A 30 4.31 16.58 -4.54
N PHE A 31 5.62 16.62 -4.34
CA PHE A 31 6.60 15.67 -4.86
C PHE A 31 7.80 15.67 -3.92
N ALA A 32 8.34 14.52 -3.61
CA ALA A 32 9.44 14.38 -2.66
C ALA A 32 10.63 13.64 -3.27
N SER A 33 11.84 13.89 -2.74
CA SER A 33 13.08 13.26 -3.19
C SER A 33 13.00 11.73 -3.08
N TRP A 34 12.43 11.20 -2.01
CA TRP A 34 12.24 9.75 -1.84
C TRP A 34 11.42 9.12 -2.95
N GLU A 35 10.45 9.83 -3.54
CA GLU A 35 9.69 9.34 -4.69
C GLU A 35 10.60 8.98 -5.86
N SER A 36 11.52 9.88 -6.22
CA SER A 36 12.48 9.64 -7.29
C SER A 36 13.37 8.43 -7.01
N TYR A 37 13.85 8.28 -5.79
CA TYR A 37 14.69 7.16 -5.40
C TYR A 37 13.94 5.83 -5.45
N PHE A 38 12.71 5.76 -4.96
CA PHE A 38 11.92 4.54 -5.03
C PHE A 38 11.52 4.18 -6.47
N LEU A 39 11.27 5.16 -7.34
CA LEU A 39 11.05 4.90 -8.78
C LEU A 39 12.30 4.30 -9.44
N ILE A 40 13.49 4.81 -9.11
CA ILE A 40 14.77 4.24 -9.59
C ILE A 40 14.95 2.82 -9.05
N ALA A 41 14.66 2.59 -7.76
CA ALA A 41 14.75 1.27 -7.15
C ALA A 41 13.80 0.27 -7.83
N GLU A 42 12.55 0.65 -8.06
CA GLU A 42 11.58 -0.18 -8.79
C GLU A 42 12.07 -0.50 -10.21
N ALA A 43 12.51 0.51 -10.95
CA ALA A 43 13.01 0.33 -12.31
C ALA A 43 14.21 -0.64 -12.35
N SER A 44 15.13 -0.51 -11.38
CA SER A 44 16.28 -1.41 -11.25
C SER A 44 15.86 -2.85 -10.93
N VAL A 45 14.89 -3.04 -10.02
CA VAL A 45 14.36 -4.38 -9.68
C VAL A 45 13.70 -5.02 -10.90
N ARG A 46 13.08 -4.23 -11.77
CA ARG A 46 12.52 -4.69 -13.05
C ARG A 46 13.54 -4.94 -14.14
N GLY A 47 14.82 -4.78 -13.85
CA GLY A 47 15.92 -5.01 -14.81
C GLY A 47 16.14 -3.89 -15.81
N TRP A 48 15.59 -2.71 -15.58
CA TRP A 48 15.81 -1.56 -16.44
C TRP A 48 17.20 -0.92 -16.17
N ASN A 49 17.74 -0.26 -17.17
CA ASN A 49 18.97 0.51 -17.00
C ASN A 49 18.68 1.78 -16.18
N THR A 50 19.32 1.91 -15.03
CA THR A 50 19.09 2.99 -14.07
C THR A 50 20.38 3.73 -13.74
N PRO A 51 20.31 5.01 -13.32
CA PRO A 51 21.49 5.81 -13.00
C PRO A 51 22.24 5.33 -11.74
N MET A 52 21.59 4.51 -10.91
CA MET A 52 22.19 3.91 -9.71
C MET A 52 21.57 2.54 -9.44
N GLY A 53 22.28 1.70 -8.68
CA GLY A 53 21.79 0.37 -8.32
C GLY A 53 20.54 0.39 -7.43
N GLY A 54 19.71 -0.64 -7.55
CA GLY A 54 18.40 -0.72 -6.84
C GLY A 54 18.53 -0.63 -5.33
N GLN A 55 19.49 -1.31 -4.71
CA GLN A 55 19.75 -1.22 -3.27
C GLN A 55 20.11 0.21 -2.86
N ALA A 56 21.05 0.83 -3.55
CA ALA A 56 21.46 2.19 -3.23
C ALA A 56 20.31 3.20 -3.36
N ALA A 57 19.46 3.04 -4.38
CA ALA A 57 18.28 3.87 -4.56
C ALA A 57 17.23 3.62 -3.44
N TYR A 58 16.97 2.37 -3.10
CA TYR A 58 16.08 2.00 -2.02
C TYR A 58 16.50 2.60 -0.67
N GLU A 59 17.77 2.39 -0.28
CA GLU A 59 18.33 2.90 0.96
C GLU A 59 18.35 4.44 1.00
N ALA A 60 18.62 5.09 -0.13
CA ALA A 60 18.54 6.54 -0.25
C ALA A 60 17.09 7.04 -0.07
N GLY A 61 16.11 6.39 -0.68
CA GLY A 61 14.70 6.75 -0.51
C GLY A 61 14.23 6.64 0.94
N VAL A 62 14.61 5.58 1.64
CA VAL A 62 14.35 5.45 3.09
C VAL A 62 15.07 6.54 3.87
N GLY A 63 16.33 6.82 3.53
CA GLY A 63 17.15 7.86 4.18
C GLY A 63 16.51 9.25 4.10
N GLU A 64 16.07 9.66 2.92
CA GLU A 64 15.37 10.94 2.71
C GLU A 64 14.10 11.07 3.58
N SER A 65 13.33 9.99 3.68
CA SER A 65 12.17 9.97 4.58
C SER A 65 12.56 10.12 6.04
N PHE A 66 13.61 9.43 6.48
CA PHE A 66 14.13 9.53 7.85
C PHE A 66 14.66 10.92 8.17
N GLU A 67 15.33 11.58 7.21
CA GLU A 67 15.80 12.94 7.35
C GLU A 67 14.63 13.92 7.49
N TYR A 68 13.63 13.80 6.63
CA TYR A 68 12.42 14.63 6.70
C TYR A 68 11.72 14.56 8.07
N TRP A 69 11.62 13.36 8.63
CA TRP A 69 11.00 13.17 9.94
C TRP A 69 11.93 13.49 11.12
N GLY A 70 13.22 13.72 10.89
CA GLY A 70 14.22 14.03 11.91
C GLY A 70 14.58 12.83 12.79
N VAL A 71 14.62 11.64 12.20
CA VAL A 71 14.88 10.37 12.89
C VAL A 71 16.05 9.59 12.28
N SER A 72 16.94 10.26 11.57
CA SER A 72 18.07 9.66 10.85
C SER A 72 19.01 8.82 11.71
N GLN A 73 19.06 9.07 13.03
CA GLN A 73 19.84 8.27 13.97
C GLN A 73 19.40 6.78 14.04
N TYR A 74 18.20 6.46 13.60
CA TYR A 74 17.68 5.09 13.59
C TYR A 74 17.82 4.40 12.22
N LEU A 75 18.27 5.11 11.19
CA LEU A 75 18.29 4.62 9.81
C LEU A 75 19.07 3.32 9.66
N GLY A 76 20.27 3.25 10.23
CA GLY A 76 21.13 2.07 10.08
C GLY A 76 20.51 0.81 10.69
N ALA A 77 19.93 0.91 11.88
CA ALA A 77 19.24 -0.19 12.53
C ALA A 77 17.98 -0.60 11.76
N TYR A 78 17.26 0.37 11.21
CA TYR A 78 16.05 0.11 10.41
C TYR A 78 16.38 -0.64 9.12
N LEU A 79 17.36 -0.17 8.35
CA LEU A 79 17.77 -0.80 7.09
C LEU A 79 18.35 -2.21 7.28
N ALA A 80 18.91 -2.50 8.44
CA ALA A 80 19.45 -3.82 8.78
C ALA A 80 18.40 -4.79 9.36
N SER A 81 17.14 -4.37 9.53
CA SER A 81 16.12 -5.20 10.16
C SER A 81 15.60 -6.29 9.22
N ASP A 82 15.73 -7.52 9.65
CA ASP A 82 15.14 -8.71 9.01
C ASP A 82 13.75 -9.04 9.58
N ASP A 83 13.26 -8.26 10.55
CA ASP A 83 11.96 -8.45 11.15
C ASP A 83 10.84 -8.19 10.15
N TYR A 84 9.88 -9.10 10.09
CA TYR A 84 8.70 -8.93 9.27
C TYR A 84 7.71 -7.96 9.91
N ASN A 85 7.19 -7.04 9.10
CA ASN A 85 5.99 -6.31 9.47
C ASN A 85 4.77 -7.26 9.47
N ARG A 86 3.60 -6.75 9.83
CA ARG A 86 2.39 -7.57 9.88
C ARG A 86 1.86 -8.03 8.51
N ALA A 87 2.39 -7.49 7.44
CA ALA A 87 2.10 -7.96 6.08
C ALA A 87 3.08 -9.03 5.59
N GLY A 88 4.14 -9.31 6.36
CA GLY A 88 5.15 -10.31 6.04
C GLY A 88 6.36 -9.77 5.28
N THR A 89 6.54 -8.45 5.24
CA THR A 89 7.65 -7.80 4.53
C THR A 89 8.67 -7.27 5.53
N SER A 90 9.96 -7.59 5.34
CA SER A 90 11.07 -7.03 6.11
C SER A 90 11.70 -5.83 5.40
N VAL A 91 12.55 -5.08 6.13
CA VAL A 91 13.19 -3.87 5.57
C VAL A 91 14.50 -4.19 4.87
N SER A 92 15.33 -5.05 5.45
CA SER A 92 16.65 -5.38 4.93
C SER A 92 16.59 -5.82 3.46
N TRP A 93 17.38 -5.14 2.61
CA TRP A 93 17.42 -5.41 1.18
C TRP A 93 17.84 -6.85 0.86
N THR A 94 18.78 -7.38 1.60
CA THR A 94 19.34 -8.71 1.37
C THR A 94 18.50 -9.85 1.95
N HIS A 95 17.58 -9.54 2.86
CA HIS A 95 16.70 -10.52 3.49
C HIS A 95 15.44 -10.77 2.67
N VAL A 96 15.52 -11.63 1.67
CA VAL A 96 14.41 -11.97 0.76
C VAL A 96 13.74 -13.32 1.11
N VAL A 97 13.92 -13.78 2.33
CA VAL A 97 13.28 -15.00 2.84
C VAL A 97 11.79 -14.71 3.06
N GLU A 98 10.92 -15.57 2.55
CA GLU A 98 9.48 -15.45 2.80
C GLU A 98 9.15 -15.71 4.28
N PRO A 99 8.18 -14.98 4.85
CA PRO A 99 7.74 -15.24 6.21
C PRO A 99 7.08 -16.62 6.33
N PRO A 100 7.06 -17.22 7.53
CA PRO A 100 6.26 -18.41 7.77
C PRO A 100 4.78 -18.11 7.54
N ALA A 101 3.96 -19.13 7.25
CA ALA A 101 2.53 -18.96 6.98
C ALA A 101 1.78 -18.26 8.12
N SER A 102 2.23 -18.46 9.36
CA SER A 102 1.69 -17.80 10.54
C SER A 102 2.76 -17.60 11.61
N VAL A 103 2.51 -16.64 12.48
CA VAL A 103 3.37 -16.35 13.64
C VAL A 103 2.49 -16.14 14.87
N THR A 104 3.00 -16.53 16.05
CA THR A 104 2.36 -16.22 17.33
C THR A 104 2.87 -14.87 17.80
N MET A 105 1.95 -13.96 18.11
CA MET A 105 2.25 -12.62 18.58
C MET A 105 1.65 -12.38 19.96
N ASP A 106 2.40 -11.71 20.82
CA ASP A 106 1.87 -11.20 22.08
C ASP A 106 0.98 -9.96 21.82
N TYR A 107 -0.07 -9.85 22.60
CA TYR A 107 -0.90 -8.66 22.57
C TYR A 107 -1.24 -8.18 23.99
N VAL A 108 -1.57 -6.90 24.08
CA VAL A 108 -2.16 -6.29 25.27
C VAL A 108 -3.53 -5.77 24.87
N ASP A 109 -4.58 -6.23 25.54
CA ASP A 109 -5.93 -5.72 25.34
C ASP A 109 -6.01 -4.26 25.80
N GLY A 110 -6.40 -3.38 24.90
CA GLY A 110 -6.45 -1.93 25.16
C GLY A 110 -7.51 -1.47 26.17
N TYR A 111 -8.42 -2.35 26.56
CA TYR A 111 -9.47 -2.09 27.55
C TYR A 111 -9.15 -2.65 28.92
N THR A 112 -8.75 -3.90 28.94
CA THR A 112 -8.59 -4.65 30.18
C THR A 112 -7.13 -4.68 30.64
N ASN A 113 -6.18 -4.27 29.79
CA ASN A 113 -4.75 -4.44 29.96
C ASN A 113 -4.33 -5.91 30.14
N ALA A 114 -5.21 -6.85 29.82
CA ALA A 114 -4.88 -8.25 29.83
C ALA A 114 -3.87 -8.57 28.72
N THR A 115 -2.87 -9.37 29.04
CA THR A 115 -1.90 -9.87 28.07
C THR A 115 -2.32 -11.25 27.58
N GLY A 116 -1.97 -11.57 26.35
CA GLY A 116 -2.23 -12.88 25.77
C GLY A 116 -1.43 -13.08 24.50
N THR A 117 -1.59 -14.23 23.88
CA THR A 117 -1.01 -14.56 22.58
C THR A 117 -2.09 -14.80 21.56
N VAL A 118 -1.83 -14.45 20.31
CA VAL A 118 -2.71 -14.71 19.16
C VAL A 118 -1.90 -15.26 18.01
N SER A 119 -2.42 -16.26 17.33
CA SER A 119 -1.84 -16.71 16.08
C SER A 119 -2.29 -15.75 14.99
N PHE A 120 -1.34 -15.23 14.24
CA PHE A 120 -1.54 -14.30 13.12
C PHE A 120 -1.07 -14.97 11.84
N SER A 121 -1.94 -15.01 10.84
CA SER A 121 -1.58 -15.48 9.49
C SER A 121 -1.30 -14.26 8.63
N TYR A 122 -0.18 -14.29 7.91
CA TYR A 122 0.14 -13.22 6.97
C TYR A 122 -0.88 -13.18 5.81
N PRO A 123 -1.22 -11.99 5.32
CA PRO A 123 -2.17 -11.85 4.22
C PRO A 123 -1.63 -12.48 2.93
N ASP A 124 -2.52 -12.99 2.11
CA ASP A 124 -2.21 -13.43 0.75
C ASP A 124 -2.73 -12.40 -0.26
N ASN A 125 -1.95 -12.18 -1.31
CA ASN A 125 -2.34 -11.32 -2.42
C ASN A 125 -2.17 -12.08 -3.73
N THR A 126 -3.29 -12.40 -4.38
CA THR A 126 -3.30 -13.16 -5.63
C THR A 126 -3.25 -12.28 -6.87
N ILE A 127 -3.34 -10.97 -6.71
CA ILE A 127 -3.27 -10.01 -7.83
C ILE A 127 -1.89 -9.41 -8.03
N TYR A 128 -0.97 -9.65 -7.10
CA TYR A 128 0.41 -9.21 -7.27
C TYR A 128 1.11 -10.01 -8.37
N GLU A 129 1.90 -9.32 -9.20
CA GLU A 129 2.61 -9.88 -10.35
C GLU A 129 3.48 -11.11 -10.01
N GLY A 130 4.11 -11.10 -8.84
CA GLY A 130 4.88 -12.23 -8.30
C GLY A 130 4.06 -13.30 -7.57
N GLY A 131 2.73 -13.21 -7.58
CA GLY A 131 1.87 -14.09 -6.78
C GLY A 131 1.84 -13.70 -5.30
N ALA A 132 1.83 -14.69 -4.41
CA ALA A 132 1.73 -14.46 -2.96
C ALA A 132 3.07 -14.10 -2.28
N VAL A 133 4.06 -13.64 -3.03
CA VAL A 133 5.39 -13.30 -2.50
C VAL A 133 5.33 -12.03 -1.66
N LYS A 134 5.68 -12.14 -0.38
CA LYS A 134 5.53 -11.06 0.61
C LYS A 134 6.83 -10.31 0.90
N ASN A 135 7.97 -10.86 0.54
CA ASN A 135 9.27 -10.35 0.96
C ASN A 135 10.30 -10.24 -0.18
N ASP A 136 9.85 -10.12 -1.42
CA ASP A 136 10.73 -9.83 -2.54
C ASP A 136 11.14 -8.34 -2.61
N LEU A 137 12.08 -8.03 -3.48
CA LEU A 137 12.61 -6.67 -3.60
C LEU A 137 11.55 -5.67 -4.05
N LEU A 138 10.65 -6.05 -4.95
CA LEU A 138 9.59 -5.14 -5.42
C LEU A 138 8.61 -4.82 -4.30
N THR A 139 8.19 -5.83 -3.55
CA THR A 139 7.32 -5.64 -2.38
C THR A 139 7.95 -4.72 -1.34
N LYS A 140 9.26 -4.89 -1.07
CA LYS A 140 10.01 -4.00 -0.16
C LYS A 140 10.03 -2.56 -0.65
N VAL A 141 10.36 -2.34 -1.91
CA VAL A 141 10.42 -1.00 -2.50
C VAL A 141 9.07 -0.29 -2.36
N ILE A 142 7.99 -0.95 -2.76
CA ILE A 142 6.64 -0.35 -2.73
C ILE A 142 6.15 -0.17 -1.28
N THR A 143 6.48 -1.09 -0.38
CA THR A 143 6.16 -0.94 1.05
C THR A 143 6.85 0.26 1.66
N GLN A 144 8.14 0.46 1.41
CA GLN A 144 8.87 1.62 1.94
C GLN A 144 8.44 2.93 1.26
N LYS A 145 8.13 2.90 -0.03
CA LYS A 145 7.51 4.03 -0.73
C LYS A 145 6.20 4.45 -0.09
N PHE A 146 5.31 3.49 0.20
CA PHE A 146 4.05 3.72 0.91
C PHE A 146 4.25 4.40 2.27
N ILE A 147 5.20 3.90 3.07
CA ILE A 147 5.51 4.47 4.39
C ILE A 147 6.03 5.90 4.27
N ALA A 148 6.94 6.14 3.32
CA ALA A 148 7.52 7.46 3.09
C ALA A 148 6.49 8.49 2.58
N GLN A 149 5.54 8.06 1.76
CA GLN A 149 4.47 8.91 1.21
C GLN A 149 3.40 9.29 2.24
N ALA A 150 3.22 8.51 3.28
CA ALA A 150 2.22 8.79 4.31
C ALA A 150 2.65 9.98 5.19
N PRO A 151 1.75 10.93 5.47
CA PRO A 151 0.35 11.06 5.04
C PRO A 151 0.17 12.00 3.83
N TRP A 152 1.25 12.41 3.14
CA TRP A 152 1.24 13.55 2.21
C TRP A 152 0.76 13.21 0.81
N LEU A 153 1.11 12.02 0.32
CA LEU A 153 0.93 11.59 -1.07
C LEU A 153 0.00 10.37 -1.20
N PRO A 154 -1.22 10.40 -0.66
CA PRO A 154 -2.09 9.23 -0.63
C PRO A 154 -2.56 8.81 -2.03
N LEU A 155 -2.63 9.72 -3.00
CA LEU A 155 -3.03 9.41 -4.37
C LEU A 155 -1.96 8.61 -5.11
N GLU A 156 -0.67 8.91 -4.86
CA GLU A 156 0.44 8.15 -5.42
C GLU A 156 0.44 6.72 -4.87
N THR A 157 0.27 6.59 -3.57
CA THR A 157 0.14 5.29 -2.91
C THR A 157 -1.04 4.48 -3.45
N TRP A 158 -2.20 5.11 -3.62
CA TRP A 158 -3.38 4.46 -4.17
C TRP A 158 -3.16 4.03 -5.64
N SER A 159 -2.45 4.84 -6.42
CA SER A 159 -2.08 4.51 -7.79
C SER A 159 -1.16 3.30 -7.86
N ASP A 160 -0.17 3.21 -6.97
CA ASP A 160 0.72 2.04 -6.87
C ASP A 160 -0.07 0.79 -6.47
N HIS A 161 -0.96 0.89 -5.51
CA HIS A 161 -1.78 -0.25 -5.10
C HIS A 161 -2.70 -0.75 -6.24
N ARG A 162 -3.28 0.16 -7.02
CA ARG A 162 -4.08 -0.20 -8.21
C ARG A 162 -3.24 -0.87 -9.30
N ARG A 163 -2.00 -0.41 -9.46
CA ARG A 163 -1.08 -0.89 -10.50
C ARG A 163 -0.50 -2.26 -10.16
N LEU A 164 -0.18 -2.51 -8.91
CA LEU A 164 0.63 -3.66 -8.48
C LEU A 164 -0.06 -4.58 -7.48
N GLY A 165 -1.15 -4.15 -6.85
CA GLY A 165 -1.68 -4.84 -5.67
C GLY A 165 -0.81 -4.66 -4.42
N LEU A 166 0.20 -3.81 -4.46
CA LEU A 166 1.14 -3.53 -3.38
C LEU A 166 0.96 -2.11 -2.81
N PRO A 167 1.32 -1.88 -1.56
CA PRO A 167 1.81 -2.86 -0.59
C PRO A 167 0.72 -3.81 -0.11
N PHE A 168 1.12 -4.89 0.54
CA PHE A 168 0.17 -5.70 1.30
C PHE A 168 -0.35 -4.91 2.50
N PHE A 169 -1.65 -4.95 2.72
CA PHE A 169 -2.27 -4.34 3.89
C PHE A 169 -2.49 -5.35 5.00
N GLU A 170 -2.13 -4.96 6.22
CA GLU A 170 -2.22 -5.79 7.42
C GLU A 170 -3.65 -6.24 7.73
N ASN A 171 -4.60 -5.35 7.59
CA ASN A 171 -5.96 -5.60 8.04
C ASN A 171 -6.95 -4.72 7.27
N PRO A 172 -7.56 -5.24 6.25
CA PRO A 172 -8.64 -4.52 5.58
C PRO A 172 -9.82 -4.37 6.53
N ALA A 173 -10.48 -3.25 6.48
CA ALA A 173 -11.70 -3.05 7.21
C ALA A 173 -12.75 -4.06 6.77
N VAL A 174 -13.26 -4.84 7.72
CA VAL A 174 -14.38 -5.75 7.48
C VAL A 174 -15.66 -4.92 7.64
N GLU A 175 -15.92 -4.07 6.69
CA GLU A 175 -17.14 -3.27 6.62
C GLU A 175 -17.86 -3.62 5.33
N ASN A 176 -19.15 -3.45 5.33
CA ASN A 176 -19.99 -3.59 4.14
C ASN A 176 -20.15 -2.18 3.51
N PRO A 177 -19.17 -1.69 2.76
CA PRO A 177 -19.05 -0.27 2.49
C PRO A 177 -20.06 0.23 1.47
N LEU A 178 -20.53 -0.63 0.57
CA LEU A 178 -21.40 -0.22 -0.52
C LEU A 178 -22.46 -1.27 -0.82
N PRO A 179 -23.70 -0.84 -1.08
CA PRO A 179 -24.71 -1.73 -1.64
C PRO A 179 -24.22 -2.34 -2.95
N ASN A 180 -24.49 -3.61 -3.16
CA ASN A 180 -24.15 -4.38 -4.35
C ASN A 180 -22.68 -4.83 -4.50
N LEU A 181 -21.83 -4.54 -3.52
CA LEU A 181 -20.51 -5.17 -3.45
C LEU A 181 -20.51 -6.30 -2.43
N PRO A 182 -19.79 -7.38 -2.66
CA PRO A 182 -19.62 -8.42 -1.66
C PRO A 182 -19.02 -7.83 -0.39
N ALA A 183 -19.50 -8.25 0.78
CA ALA A 183 -18.89 -7.84 2.03
C ALA A 183 -17.43 -8.28 2.08
N LEU A 184 -16.56 -7.36 2.48
CA LEU A 184 -15.16 -7.67 2.76
C LEU A 184 -15.09 -8.56 4.00
N THR A 185 -14.52 -9.73 3.84
CA THR A 185 -14.29 -10.68 4.94
C THR A 185 -12.80 -10.97 5.04
N SER A 186 -12.36 -11.45 6.19
CA SER A 186 -10.97 -11.91 6.37
C SER A 186 -10.57 -13.04 5.40
N GLY A 187 -11.55 -13.74 4.81
CA GLY A 187 -11.29 -14.82 3.86
C GLY A 187 -11.23 -14.38 2.40
N ASN A 188 -11.76 -13.20 2.04
CA ASN A 188 -11.88 -12.82 0.64
C ASN A 188 -11.19 -11.50 0.25
N TYR A 189 -10.73 -10.71 1.19
CA TYR A 189 -10.25 -9.35 0.91
C TYR A 189 -8.99 -9.30 0.03
N MET A 190 -8.12 -10.29 0.16
CA MET A 190 -6.91 -10.34 -0.68
C MET A 190 -7.17 -11.04 -2.01
N THR A 191 -7.91 -12.14 -2.00
CA THR A 191 -8.26 -12.89 -3.20
C THR A 191 -9.21 -12.14 -4.13
N SER A 192 -9.96 -11.18 -3.57
CA SER A 192 -10.93 -10.37 -4.30
C SER A 192 -10.56 -8.88 -4.31
N SER A 193 -9.30 -8.55 -4.03
CA SER A 193 -8.86 -7.15 -3.88
C SER A 193 -9.10 -6.31 -5.14
N VAL A 194 -8.98 -6.89 -6.33
CA VAL A 194 -9.33 -6.21 -7.58
C VAL A 194 -10.81 -5.83 -7.63
N ALA A 195 -11.69 -6.66 -7.07
CA ALA A 195 -13.13 -6.39 -7.03
C ALA A 195 -13.50 -5.29 -6.02
N PHE A 196 -12.67 -5.09 -4.99
CA PHE A 196 -12.94 -4.07 -3.95
C PHE A 196 -12.26 -2.74 -4.20
N PHE A 197 -11.18 -2.74 -4.98
CA PHE A 197 -10.44 -1.53 -5.30
C PHE A 197 -10.75 -1.10 -6.74
N PRO A 198 -11.40 0.06 -6.94
CA PRO A 198 -11.69 0.55 -8.28
C PRO A 198 -10.37 0.78 -9.05
N GLN A 199 -10.28 0.18 -10.22
CA GLN A 199 -9.12 0.25 -11.10
C GLN A 199 -9.21 1.45 -12.04
N ARG A 200 -10.42 1.91 -12.35
CA ARG A 200 -10.69 2.99 -13.29
C ARG A 200 -12.04 3.65 -13.00
N LEU A 201 -12.25 4.79 -13.59
CA LEU A 201 -13.60 5.35 -13.72
C LEU A 201 -14.29 4.73 -14.93
N LYS A 202 -15.60 4.52 -14.83
CA LYS A 202 -16.42 4.16 -15.98
C LYS A 202 -16.43 5.30 -17.00
N TYR A 203 -16.63 4.95 -18.26
CA TYR A 203 -16.92 5.97 -19.27
C TYR A 203 -18.23 6.71 -18.93
N PRO A 204 -18.31 8.01 -19.18
CA PRO A 204 -19.54 8.75 -18.93
C PRO A 204 -20.69 8.20 -19.79
N SER A 205 -21.88 8.09 -19.23
CA SER A 205 -23.09 7.66 -19.97
C SER A 205 -23.41 8.56 -21.17
N SER A 206 -22.96 9.82 -21.12
CA SER A 206 -23.07 10.72 -22.27
C SER A 206 -22.29 10.25 -23.50
N LEU A 207 -21.20 9.52 -23.33
CA LEU A 207 -20.43 8.94 -24.43
C LEU A 207 -21.20 7.81 -25.10
N GLU A 208 -21.80 6.92 -24.33
CA GLU A 208 -22.64 5.84 -24.82
C GLU A 208 -23.82 6.38 -25.65
N ASN A 209 -24.46 7.45 -25.16
CA ASN A 209 -25.63 8.03 -25.81
C ASN A 209 -25.28 8.90 -27.03
N ASN A 210 -24.20 9.66 -26.97
CA ASN A 210 -23.90 10.68 -28.01
C ASN A 210 -22.90 10.20 -29.06
N VAL A 211 -22.04 9.22 -28.72
CA VAL A 211 -20.98 8.69 -29.60
C VAL A 211 -20.92 7.17 -29.48
N PRO A 212 -22.01 6.44 -29.78
CA PRO A 212 -22.12 5.00 -29.49
C PRO A 212 -21.04 4.15 -30.17
N VAL A 213 -20.64 4.48 -31.40
CA VAL A 213 -19.59 3.74 -32.11
C VAL A 213 -18.24 3.92 -31.43
N GLY A 214 -17.88 5.15 -31.05
CA GLY A 214 -16.64 5.41 -30.33
C GLY A 214 -16.63 4.81 -28.94
N TYR A 215 -17.78 4.78 -28.26
CA TYR A 215 -17.93 4.11 -26.97
C TYR A 215 -17.68 2.62 -27.10
N GLN A 216 -18.27 1.94 -28.09
CA GLN A 216 -18.07 0.51 -28.33
C GLN A 216 -16.59 0.19 -28.60
N GLN A 217 -15.94 0.96 -29.45
CA GLN A 217 -14.50 0.81 -29.72
C GLN A 217 -13.65 0.97 -28.45
N ALA A 218 -13.99 1.93 -27.60
CA ALA A 218 -13.29 2.14 -26.34
C ALA A 218 -13.49 0.98 -25.36
N VAL A 219 -14.70 0.41 -25.31
CA VAL A 219 -14.99 -0.78 -24.47
C VAL A 219 -14.25 -2.01 -25.00
N GLU A 220 -14.20 -2.21 -26.31
CA GLU A 220 -13.43 -3.31 -26.92
C GLU A 220 -11.94 -3.23 -26.58
N LEU A 221 -11.37 -2.03 -26.60
CA LEU A 221 -9.96 -1.80 -26.23
C LEU A 221 -9.65 -2.03 -24.75
N LEU A 222 -10.66 -2.06 -23.88
CA LEU A 222 -10.44 -2.43 -22.47
C LEU A 222 -10.05 -3.92 -22.30
N GLY A 223 -10.38 -4.76 -23.26
CA GLY A 223 -10.14 -6.18 -23.16
C GLY A 223 -10.97 -6.90 -22.10
N GLY A 224 -12.02 -6.24 -21.59
CA GLY A 224 -12.89 -6.76 -20.55
C GLY A 224 -14.21 -6.00 -20.45
N GLU A 225 -15.00 -6.31 -19.44
CA GLU A 225 -16.27 -5.65 -19.18
C GLU A 225 -16.09 -4.17 -18.83
N GLU A 226 -17.03 -3.31 -19.24
CA GLU A 226 -17.04 -1.90 -18.86
C GLU A 226 -17.42 -1.75 -17.37
N SER A 227 -16.44 -1.93 -16.51
CA SER A 227 -16.56 -1.94 -15.05
C SER A 227 -15.52 -1.05 -14.41
N VAL A 228 -15.80 -0.56 -13.19
CA VAL A 228 -14.79 0.13 -12.37
C VAL A 228 -13.67 -0.81 -11.92
N PHE A 229 -13.88 -2.12 -11.97
CA PHE A 229 -12.92 -3.14 -11.56
C PHE A 229 -12.08 -3.69 -12.71
N THR A 230 -12.38 -3.32 -13.95
CA THR A 230 -11.59 -3.75 -15.11
C THR A 230 -10.24 -3.06 -15.07
N PRO A 231 -9.12 -3.81 -14.94
CA PRO A 231 -7.79 -3.21 -14.88
C PRO A 231 -7.43 -2.56 -16.22
N LEU A 232 -6.72 -1.44 -16.14
CA LEU A 232 -6.16 -0.79 -17.31
C LEU A 232 -4.94 -1.56 -17.81
N TRP A 233 -4.57 -1.35 -19.08
CA TRP A 233 -3.51 -2.13 -19.75
C TRP A 233 -2.21 -2.22 -18.96
N TRP A 234 -1.84 -1.17 -18.22
CA TRP A 234 -0.62 -1.14 -17.39
C TRP A 234 -0.73 -1.92 -16.08
N ALA A 235 -1.95 -2.29 -15.67
CA ALA A 235 -2.22 -3.09 -14.49
C ALA A 235 -2.63 -4.53 -14.87
N GLN A 236 -2.65 -4.85 -16.15
CA GLN A 236 -2.87 -6.22 -16.63
C GLN A 236 -1.55 -6.96 -16.56
N GLN A 237 -1.52 -8.03 -15.79
CA GLN A 237 -0.37 -8.94 -15.76
C GLN A 237 -0.24 -9.61 -17.12
N GLN A 238 0.94 -9.57 -17.69
CA GLN A 238 1.31 -10.31 -18.90
C GLN A 238 1.94 -11.64 -18.54
#